data_16c3fd894868f72f4f8404ad5e94b3d2
#
_entry.id   16c3fd894868f72f4f8404ad5e94b3d2
#
_cell.length_a   1.000
_cell.length_b   1.000
_cell.length_c   1.000
_cell.angle_alpha   90.00
_cell.angle_beta   90.00
_cell.angle_gamma   90.00
#
_symmetry.space_group_name_H-M   'P 1'
#
loop_
_entity.id
_entity.type
_entity.pdbx_description
1 polymer ?
#
loop_
_entity_poly.entity_id
_entity_poly.type
_entity_poly.pdbx_seq_one_letter_code
_entity_poly.pdbx_strand_id
1 'polypeptide(L)'
;MKKVIISVDSAADLPQEFAKENGIEIMPMLVVADGKTYRDGVDINGKRIFEYVEKTGIIPKTSAVSPGEYMDFFEPFIKDGAAVVHLSFCGALSSTYRNAVIASARMGDVFVLDTKNLGGGIALLALKACEMRDSGTAAEEIYSELKALIPKTKVSYLLDSVEFLRLGGRCSALSALGASLFSIKPCAGMVDGKIEILSKYKGKTKDVRIQYVNDLIAQYPYADKSAVFIYHSGVDGEELESTAKTLREAGFKQIITAENGSIISLHSAPKSLGVHFMA
;
A
#
# COMPACT_ATOMS: atom_id res chain seq x y z
N MET A 1 13.07 -24.19 -15.41
CA MET A 1 12.02 -23.16 -15.43
C MET A 1 12.66 -21.79 -15.55
N LYS A 2 11.99 -20.79 -16.12
CA LYS A 2 12.50 -19.41 -16.14
C LYS A 2 12.58 -18.87 -14.72
N LYS A 3 13.59 -18.04 -14.44
CA LYS A 3 13.65 -17.26 -13.21
C LYS A 3 12.42 -16.33 -13.14
N VAL A 4 11.77 -16.25 -12.00
CA VAL A 4 10.62 -15.35 -11.80
C VAL A 4 11.05 -14.18 -10.91
N ILE A 5 10.78 -12.96 -11.37
CA ILE A 5 10.98 -11.72 -10.60
C ILE A 5 9.61 -11.28 -10.09
N ILE A 6 9.53 -11.03 -8.80
CA ILE A 6 8.36 -10.38 -8.20
C ILE A 6 8.68 -8.90 -8.06
N SER A 7 7.80 -8.04 -8.56
CA SER A 7 7.96 -6.60 -8.43
C SER A 7 6.65 -5.91 -8.02
N VAL A 8 6.78 -4.77 -7.37
CA VAL A 8 5.67 -3.96 -6.86
C VAL A 8 5.84 -2.48 -7.20
N ASP A 9 4.76 -1.72 -7.28
CA ASP A 9 4.84 -0.26 -7.20
C ASP A 9 5.21 0.18 -5.79
N SER A 10 5.95 1.27 -5.64
CA SER A 10 6.45 1.74 -4.32
C SER A 10 5.35 2.04 -3.31
N ALA A 11 4.11 2.29 -3.76
CA ALA A 11 2.95 2.42 -2.87
C ALA A 11 2.56 1.11 -2.14
N ALA A 12 3.33 0.03 -2.27
CA ALA A 12 3.31 -1.12 -1.37
C ALA A 12 3.91 -0.76 0.00
N ASP A 13 4.69 0.32 0.07
CA ASP A 13 5.37 0.83 1.27
C ASP A 13 6.19 -0.26 2.01
N LEU A 14 6.81 -1.15 1.24
CA LEU A 14 7.68 -2.19 1.80
C LEU A 14 8.97 -1.57 2.36
N PRO A 15 9.38 -1.93 3.59
CA PRO A 15 10.71 -1.60 4.05
C PRO A 15 11.77 -2.13 3.08
N GLN A 16 12.80 -1.33 2.76
CA GLN A 16 13.80 -1.69 1.75
C GLN A 16 14.53 -2.99 2.08
N GLU A 17 14.88 -3.19 3.35
CA GLU A 17 15.53 -4.43 3.81
C GLU A 17 14.60 -5.64 3.62
N PHE A 18 13.32 -5.49 3.99
CA PHE A 18 12.32 -6.53 3.81
C PHE A 18 12.13 -6.90 2.32
N ALA A 19 12.05 -5.90 1.44
CA ALA A 19 11.95 -6.14 0.00
C ALA A 19 13.19 -6.88 -0.53
N LYS A 20 14.39 -6.47 -0.11
CA LYS A 20 15.65 -7.11 -0.48
C LYS A 20 15.74 -8.57 0.00
N GLU A 21 15.40 -8.83 1.26
CA GLU A 21 15.42 -10.18 1.84
C GLU A 21 14.46 -11.15 1.12
N ASN A 22 13.33 -10.63 0.63
CA ASN A 22 12.34 -11.42 -0.11
C ASN A 22 12.55 -11.38 -1.64
N GLY A 23 13.59 -10.69 -2.13
CA GLY A 23 13.88 -10.56 -3.57
C GLY A 23 12.72 -9.91 -4.34
N ILE A 24 12.16 -8.83 -3.77
CA ILE A 24 11.08 -8.04 -4.38
C ILE A 24 11.70 -6.76 -4.96
N GLU A 25 11.46 -6.52 -6.25
CA GLU A 25 11.89 -5.31 -6.94
C GLU A 25 10.82 -4.22 -6.80
N ILE A 26 11.24 -2.97 -6.57
CA ILE A 26 10.31 -1.86 -6.34
C ILE A 26 10.40 -0.86 -7.47
N MET A 27 9.27 -0.61 -8.16
CA MET A 27 9.11 0.48 -9.12
C MET A 27 8.75 1.78 -8.39
N PRO A 28 9.62 2.81 -8.37
CA PRO A 28 9.33 4.08 -7.72
C PRO A 28 8.18 4.81 -8.41
N MET A 29 7.12 5.12 -7.68
CA MET A 29 6.08 6.04 -8.12
C MET A 29 6.55 7.50 -7.98
N LEU A 30 5.80 8.44 -8.55
CA LEU A 30 6.25 9.81 -8.73
C LEU A 30 5.46 10.81 -7.88
N VAL A 31 6.19 11.76 -7.30
CA VAL A 31 5.65 12.92 -6.58
C VAL A 31 6.12 14.20 -7.28
N VAL A 32 5.22 15.15 -7.48
CA VAL A 32 5.51 16.45 -8.08
C VAL A 32 5.35 17.55 -7.02
N ALA A 33 6.42 18.25 -6.72
CA ALA A 33 6.47 19.40 -5.82
C ALA A 33 7.36 20.49 -6.43
N ASP A 34 6.93 21.74 -6.37
CA ASP A 34 7.66 22.92 -6.91
C ASP A 34 8.13 22.74 -8.37
N GLY A 35 7.31 22.13 -9.21
CA GLY A 35 7.64 21.88 -10.62
C GLY A 35 8.72 20.80 -10.85
N LYS A 36 9.14 20.10 -9.79
CA LYS A 36 10.11 19.00 -9.85
C LYS A 36 9.43 17.67 -9.59
N THR A 37 9.93 16.62 -10.24
CA THR A 37 9.48 15.25 -10.04
C THR A 37 10.47 14.50 -9.14
N TYR A 38 9.95 13.81 -8.15
CA TYR A 38 10.70 13.02 -7.18
C TYR A 38 10.23 11.56 -7.22
N ARG A 39 11.15 10.62 -7.07
CA ARG A 39 10.86 9.18 -7.01
C ARG A 39 10.61 8.78 -5.55
N ASP A 40 9.45 8.22 -5.31
CA ASP A 40 9.05 7.72 -3.98
C ASP A 40 9.98 6.62 -3.47
N GLY A 41 10.43 6.76 -2.23
CA GLY A 41 11.38 5.85 -1.59
C GLY A 41 12.84 6.01 -2.05
N VAL A 42 13.12 6.87 -3.05
CA VAL A 42 14.47 7.17 -3.57
C VAL A 42 14.86 8.61 -3.28
N ASP A 43 14.08 9.56 -3.78
CA ASP A 43 14.37 11.01 -3.67
C ASP A 43 13.58 11.66 -2.53
N ILE A 44 12.42 11.08 -2.19
CA ILE A 44 11.46 11.58 -1.20
C ILE A 44 10.81 10.43 -0.44
N ASN A 45 10.37 10.69 0.80
CA ASN A 45 9.63 9.77 1.65
C ASN A 45 8.47 10.46 2.37
N GLY A 46 7.64 9.71 3.09
CA GLY A 46 6.46 10.24 3.77
C GLY A 46 6.78 11.36 4.76
N LYS A 47 7.87 11.25 5.54
CA LYS A 47 8.29 12.29 6.49
C LYS A 47 8.57 13.61 5.77
N ARG A 48 9.31 13.58 4.66
CA ARG A 48 9.60 14.78 3.87
C ARG A 48 8.36 15.41 3.26
N ILE A 49 7.32 14.63 2.96
CA ILE A 49 6.02 15.17 2.53
C ILE A 49 5.42 16.04 3.63
N PHE A 50 5.36 15.56 4.87
CA PHE A 50 4.79 16.32 5.98
C PHE A 50 5.60 17.56 6.31
N GLU A 51 6.93 17.48 6.33
CA GLU A 51 7.83 18.63 6.51
C GLU A 51 7.62 19.70 5.41
N TYR A 52 7.42 19.26 4.17
CA TYR A 52 7.13 20.16 3.05
C TYR A 52 5.78 20.87 3.23
N VAL A 53 4.73 20.12 3.58
CA VAL A 53 3.39 20.68 3.80
C VAL A 53 3.38 21.63 4.98
N GLU A 54 4.05 21.30 6.08
CA GLU A 54 4.18 22.18 7.26
C GLU A 54 4.86 23.50 6.91
N LYS A 55 5.92 23.45 6.09
CA LYS A 55 6.67 24.62 5.68
C LYS A 55 5.95 25.51 4.67
N THR A 56 5.19 24.91 3.74
CA THR A 56 4.66 25.63 2.56
C THR A 56 3.14 25.81 2.60
N GLY A 57 2.43 25.02 3.38
CA GLY A 57 0.97 24.90 3.33
C GLY A 57 0.44 24.23 2.06
N ILE A 58 1.33 23.70 1.20
CA ILE A 58 0.96 23.11 -0.10
C ILE A 58 1.12 21.60 -0.02
N ILE A 59 0.08 20.86 -0.42
CA ILE A 59 0.16 19.41 -0.57
C ILE A 59 0.67 19.09 -1.99
N PRO A 60 1.83 18.39 -2.12
CA PRO A 60 2.33 17.93 -3.41
C PRO A 60 1.33 17.01 -4.12
N LYS A 61 1.55 16.77 -5.41
CA LYS A 61 0.69 15.90 -6.23
C LYS A 61 1.44 14.62 -6.60
N THR A 62 0.71 13.51 -6.71
CA THR A 62 1.24 12.29 -7.31
C THR A 62 1.15 12.36 -8.84
N SER A 63 2.09 11.73 -9.53
CA SER A 63 2.04 11.49 -10.97
C SER A 63 2.13 10.01 -11.26
N ALA A 64 1.41 9.57 -12.29
CA ALA A 64 1.50 8.17 -12.73
C ALA A 64 2.84 7.92 -13.41
N VAL A 65 3.42 6.75 -13.16
CA VAL A 65 4.58 6.24 -13.88
C VAL A 65 4.20 6.04 -15.35
N SER A 66 5.04 6.49 -16.28
CA SER A 66 4.79 6.37 -17.71
C SER A 66 5.06 4.95 -18.26
N PRO A 67 4.51 4.57 -19.41
CA PRO A 67 4.85 3.29 -20.04
C PRO A 67 6.35 3.15 -20.36
N GLY A 68 7.03 4.24 -20.71
CA GLY A 68 8.48 4.24 -20.95
C GLY A 68 9.29 3.89 -19.73
N GLU A 69 8.98 4.52 -18.60
CA GLU A 69 9.63 4.22 -17.32
C GLU A 69 9.41 2.77 -16.87
N TYR A 70 8.22 2.19 -17.13
CA TYR A 70 7.98 0.77 -16.89
C TYR A 70 8.78 -0.14 -17.83
N MET A 71 8.92 0.24 -19.09
CA MET A 71 9.77 -0.51 -20.02
C MET A 71 11.21 -0.53 -19.54
N ASP A 72 11.75 0.63 -19.17
CA ASP A 72 13.11 0.76 -18.65
C ASP A 72 13.31 -0.07 -17.37
N PHE A 73 12.28 -0.14 -16.51
CA PHE A 73 12.31 -0.94 -15.28
C PHE A 73 12.28 -2.46 -15.54
N PHE A 74 11.46 -2.92 -16.47
CA PHE A 74 11.33 -4.36 -16.77
C PHE A 74 12.45 -4.90 -17.67
N GLU A 75 13.01 -4.04 -18.53
CA GLU A 75 13.97 -4.45 -19.56
C GLU A 75 15.16 -5.27 -19.05
N PRO A 76 15.84 -4.91 -17.95
CA PRO A 76 16.98 -5.70 -17.45
C PRO A 76 16.60 -7.15 -17.11
N PHE A 77 15.44 -7.35 -16.51
CA PHE A 77 14.98 -8.69 -16.12
C PHE A 77 14.63 -9.55 -17.32
N ILE A 78 13.99 -8.94 -18.34
CA ILE A 78 13.63 -9.66 -19.58
C ILE A 78 14.87 -9.99 -20.39
N LYS A 79 15.87 -9.10 -20.46
CA LYS A 79 17.15 -9.38 -21.12
C LYS A 79 17.91 -10.52 -20.46
N ASP A 80 17.79 -10.69 -19.15
CA ASP A 80 18.34 -11.82 -18.38
C ASP A 80 17.53 -13.11 -18.53
N GLY A 81 16.48 -13.12 -19.36
CA GLY A 81 15.63 -14.30 -19.62
C GLY A 81 14.64 -14.63 -18.50
N ALA A 82 14.43 -13.73 -17.55
CA ALA A 82 13.45 -13.90 -16.48
C ALA A 82 12.02 -13.57 -16.97
N ALA A 83 11.02 -14.07 -16.24
CA ALA A 83 9.65 -13.58 -16.30
C ALA A 83 9.37 -12.67 -15.10
N VAL A 84 8.54 -11.64 -15.29
CA VAL A 84 8.20 -10.68 -14.23
C VAL A 84 6.71 -10.82 -13.87
N VAL A 85 6.41 -10.92 -12.57
CA VAL A 85 5.07 -10.73 -12.03
C VAL A 85 5.07 -9.39 -11.28
N HIS A 86 4.42 -8.38 -11.87
CA HIS A 86 4.34 -7.04 -11.33
C HIS A 86 2.99 -6.79 -10.66
N LEU A 87 3.02 -6.50 -9.35
CA LEU A 87 1.84 -6.18 -8.56
C LEU A 87 1.65 -4.67 -8.52
N SER A 88 0.80 -4.18 -9.41
CA SER A 88 0.60 -2.74 -9.57
C SER A 88 -0.38 -2.16 -8.54
N PHE A 89 -0.17 -0.89 -8.23
CA PHE A 89 -1.10 -0.06 -7.48
C PHE A 89 -2.49 -0.06 -8.13
N CYS A 90 -3.52 0.10 -7.32
CA CYS A 90 -4.93 0.07 -7.74
C CYS A 90 -5.22 0.92 -8.99
N GLY A 91 -5.67 0.26 -10.05
CA GLY A 91 -5.96 0.89 -11.34
C GLY A 91 -7.14 1.88 -11.32
N ALA A 92 -8.04 1.77 -10.33
CA ALA A 92 -9.11 2.73 -10.14
C ALA A 92 -8.64 4.05 -9.49
N LEU A 93 -7.48 4.04 -8.82
CA LEU A 93 -6.93 5.22 -8.13
C LEU A 93 -5.85 5.95 -8.94
N SER A 94 -5.21 5.27 -9.90
CA SER A 94 -4.12 5.82 -10.70
C SER A 94 -4.06 5.18 -12.10
N SER A 95 -3.57 5.92 -13.08
CA SER A 95 -3.25 5.38 -14.41
C SER A 95 -2.01 4.47 -14.43
N THR A 96 -1.30 4.34 -13.33
CA THR A 96 -0.06 3.58 -13.17
C THR A 96 -0.22 2.14 -13.66
N TYR A 97 -1.25 1.42 -13.20
CA TYR A 97 -1.58 0.07 -13.68
C TYR A 97 -1.74 0.00 -15.22
N ARG A 98 -2.56 0.90 -15.78
CA ARG A 98 -2.76 0.93 -17.25
C ARG A 98 -1.45 1.15 -18.00
N ASN A 99 -0.59 2.01 -17.50
CA ASN A 99 0.71 2.30 -18.11
C ASN A 99 1.65 1.09 -18.03
N ALA A 100 1.65 0.36 -16.91
CA ALA A 100 2.40 -0.89 -16.77
C ALA A 100 1.90 -1.97 -17.75
N VAL A 101 0.58 -2.09 -17.97
CA VAL A 101 -0.01 -2.99 -18.98
C VAL A 101 0.42 -2.60 -20.39
N ILE A 102 0.47 -1.30 -20.74
CA ILE A 102 0.94 -0.85 -22.03
C ILE A 102 2.42 -1.22 -22.25
N ALA A 103 3.25 -1.10 -21.21
CA ALA A 103 4.65 -1.51 -21.26
C ALA A 103 4.79 -3.02 -21.45
N SER A 104 4.09 -3.82 -20.65
CA SER A 104 4.16 -5.29 -20.68
C SER A 104 3.77 -5.88 -22.03
N ALA A 105 2.76 -5.30 -22.70
CA ALA A 105 2.32 -5.74 -24.02
C ALA A 105 3.41 -5.66 -25.12
N ARG A 106 4.49 -4.91 -24.88
CA ARG A 106 5.63 -4.73 -25.79
C ARG A 106 6.84 -5.56 -25.44
N MET A 107 6.83 -6.22 -24.26
CA MET A 107 8.05 -6.84 -23.70
C MET A 107 7.97 -8.37 -23.58
N GLY A 108 6.77 -8.96 -23.66
CA GLY A 108 6.59 -10.39 -23.39
C GLY A 108 6.89 -10.73 -21.91
N ASP A 109 6.60 -11.93 -21.47
CA ASP A 109 6.95 -12.48 -20.13
C ASP A 109 6.81 -11.52 -18.92
N VAL A 110 5.99 -10.47 -19.04
CA VAL A 110 5.65 -9.52 -17.98
C VAL A 110 4.16 -9.60 -17.70
N PHE A 111 3.81 -10.10 -16.53
CA PHE A 111 2.44 -10.27 -16.04
C PHE A 111 2.11 -9.16 -15.06
N VAL A 112 1.27 -8.20 -15.45
CA VAL A 112 0.89 -7.04 -14.62
C VAL A 112 -0.45 -7.30 -13.96
N LEU A 113 -0.48 -7.33 -12.63
CA LEU A 113 -1.68 -7.52 -11.83
C LEU A 113 -2.21 -6.19 -11.29
N ASP A 114 -3.47 -5.84 -11.59
CA ASP A 114 -4.20 -4.84 -10.80
C ASP A 114 -4.52 -5.44 -9.44
N THR A 115 -3.78 -5.03 -8.43
CA THR A 115 -4.02 -5.55 -7.07
C THR A 115 -5.32 -5.04 -6.46
N LYS A 116 -5.95 -4.02 -7.04
CA LYS A 116 -7.09 -3.27 -6.46
C LYS A 116 -6.81 -2.79 -5.03
N ASN A 117 -5.55 -2.66 -4.68
CA ASN A 117 -5.06 -2.36 -3.35
C ASN A 117 -4.00 -1.26 -3.33
N LEU A 118 -3.61 -0.91 -2.11
CA LEU A 118 -2.51 -0.02 -1.76
C LEU A 118 -1.81 -0.55 -0.50
N GLY A 119 -0.64 -0.02 -0.18
CA GLY A 119 0.09 -0.35 1.05
C GLY A 119 0.23 -1.86 1.26
N GLY A 120 -0.11 -2.32 2.45
CA GLY A 120 0.00 -3.72 2.84
C GLY A 120 -0.87 -4.70 2.06
N GLY A 121 -1.90 -4.24 1.35
CA GLY A 121 -2.65 -5.12 0.45
C GLY A 121 -1.78 -5.60 -0.72
N ILE A 122 -0.94 -4.71 -1.27
CA ILE A 122 0.07 -5.08 -2.28
C ILE A 122 1.16 -5.94 -1.63
N ALA A 123 1.65 -5.54 -0.46
CA ALA A 123 2.71 -6.25 0.26
C ALA A 123 2.33 -7.71 0.61
N LEU A 124 1.11 -7.94 1.08
CA LEU A 124 0.59 -9.28 1.39
C LEU A 124 0.52 -10.17 0.14
N LEU A 125 0.05 -9.61 -0.98
CA LEU A 125 0.03 -10.32 -2.26
C LEU A 125 1.46 -10.61 -2.75
N ALA A 126 2.40 -9.67 -2.56
CA ALA A 126 3.81 -9.87 -2.92
C ALA A 126 4.46 -10.99 -2.10
N LEU A 127 4.16 -11.08 -0.79
CA LEU A 127 4.62 -12.20 0.04
C LEU A 127 4.11 -13.54 -0.51
N LYS A 128 2.82 -13.62 -0.85
CA LYS A 128 2.25 -14.85 -1.45
C LYS A 128 2.88 -15.17 -2.80
N ALA A 129 3.18 -14.16 -3.61
CA ALA A 129 3.91 -14.33 -4.86
C ALA A 129 5.33 -14.90 -4.63
N CYS A 130 6.03 -14.40 -3.59
CA CYS A 130 7.36 -14.91 -3.23
C CYS A 130 7.30 -16.35 -2.73
N GLU A 131 6.33 -16.71 -1.88
CA GLU A 131 6.11 -18.11 -1.44
C GLU A 131 5.92 -19.06 -2.63
N MET A 132 5.10 -18.66 -3.62
CA MET A 132 4.87 -19.44 -4.84
C MET A 132 6.13 -19.53 -5.70
N ARG A 133 6.83 -18.40 -5.93
CA ARG A 133 8.10 -18.35 -6.67
C ARG A 133 9.14 -19.30 -6.06
N ASP A 134 9.29 -19.26 -4.75
CA ASP A 134 10.29 -20.05 -4.02
C ASP A 134 9.93 -21.54 -4.01
N SER A 135 8.65 -21.87 -4.18
CA SER A 135 8.16 -23.23 -4.41
C SER A 135 8.31 -23.68 -5.88
N GLY A 136 8.83 -22.82 -6.77
CA GLY A 136 9.05 -23.14 -8.18
C GLY A 136 7.83 -22.97 -9.08
N THR A 137 6.81 -22.21 -8.65
CA THR A 137 5.62 -21.94 -9.48
C THR A 137 5.96 -21.01 -10.64
N ALA A 138 5.40 -21.25 -11.82
CA ALA A 138 5.62 -20.42 -13.00
C ALA A 138 4.93 -19.04 -12.88
N ALA A 139 5.48 -18.01 -13.52
CA ALA A 139 4.99 -16.63 -13.43
C ALA A 139 3.51 -16.49 -13.81
N GLU A 140 3.06 -17.18 -14.85
CA GLU A 140 1.65 -17.14 -15.31
C GLU A 140 0.71 -17.76 -14.25
N GLU A 141 1.13 -18.84 -13.61
CA GLU A 141 0.37 -19.49 -12.54
C GLU A 141 0.32 -18.59 -11.29
N ILE A 142 1.46 -18.01 -10.86
CA ILE A 142 1.51 -17.03 -9.77
C ILE A 142 0.52 -15.89 -10.06
N TYR A 143 0.57 -15.29 -11.25
CA TYR A 143 -0.35 -14.23 -11.65
C TYR A 143 -1.81 -14.66 -11.56
N SER A 144 -2.13 -15.89 -11.96
CA SER A 144 -3.49 -16.44 -11.94
C SER A 144 -4.00 -16.66 -10.51
N GLU A 145 -3.18 -17.26 -9.65
CA GLU A 145 -3.50 -17.53 -8.25
C GLU A 145 -3.68 -16.24 -7.44
N LEU A 146 -2.82 -15.24 -7.67
CA LEU A 146 -2.93 -13.95 -6.98
C LEU A 146 -4.25 -13.24 -7.22
N LYS A 147 -4.88 -13.40 -8.40
CA LYS A 147 -6.21 -12.83 -8.67
C LYS A 147 -7.26 -13.33 -7.69
N ALA A 148 -7.21 -14.59 -7.31
CA ALA A 148 -8.14 -15.19 -6.35
C ALA A 148 -7.88 -14.71 -4.90
N LEU A 149 -6.67 -14.21 -4.63
CA LEU A 149 -6.28 -13.70 -3.32
C LEU A 149 -6.62 -12.22 -3.11
N ILE A 150 -6.81 -11.43 -4.17
CA ILE A 150 -7.13 -10.00 -4.07
C ILE A 150 -8.31 -9.72 -3.12
N PRO A 151 -9.46 -10.40 -3.20
CA PRO A 151 -10.60 -10.13 -2.31
C PRO A 151 -10.34 -10.49 -0.85
N LYS A 152 -9.34 -11.31 -0.58
CA LYS A 152 -8.95 -11.74 0.77
C LYS A 152 -8.11 -10.70 1.50
N THR A 153 -7.54 -9.74 0.81
CA THR A 153 -6.78 -8.65 1.46
C THR A 153 -7.73 -7.71 2.20
N LYS A 154 -7.41 -7.40 3.45
CA LYS A 154 -8.12 -6.42 4.29
C LYS A 154 -7.19 -5.27 4.56
N VAL A 155 -7.51 -4.12 3.97
CA VAL A 155 -6.71 -2.90 4.03
C VAL A 155 -7.54 -1.80 4.63
N SER A 156 -7.12 -1.26 5.74
CA SER A 156 -7.79 -0.14 6.38
C SER A 156 -6.81 0.78 7.10
N TYR A 157 -7.15 2.05 7.16
CA TYR A 157 -6.41 3.11 7.84
C TYR A 157 -7.34 3.89 8.76
N LEU A 158 -7.00 3.98 10.03
CA LEU A 158 -7.56 4.99 10.93
C LEU A 158 -6.86 6.32 10.64
N LEU A 159 -7.62 7.29 10.14
CA LEU A 159 -7.10 8.60 9.79
C LEU A 159 -7.27 9.58 10.95
N ASP A 160 -6.20 10.32 11.26
CA ASP A 160 -6.28 11.40 12.26
C ASP A 160 -6.98 12.63 11.69
N SER A 161 -6.84 12.87 10.38
CA SER A 161 -7.51 13.92 9.61
C SER A 161 -7.90 13.42 8.22
N VAL A 162 -9.00 13.91 7.68
CA VAL A 162 -9.45 13.60 6.32
C VAL A 162 -8.98 14.60 5.28
N GLU A 163 -8.29 15.66 5.70
CA GLU A 163 -7.92 16.78 4.82
C GLU A 163 -7.07 16.31 3.64
N PHE A 164 -6.03 15.53 3.89
CA PHE A 164 -5.16 14.97 2.85
C PHE A 164 -5.92 14.06 1.88
N LEU A 165 -6.80 13.19 2.41
CA LEU A 165 -7.63 12.31 1.59
C LEU A 165 -8.61 13.10 0.73
N ARG A 166 -9.21 14.18 1.27
CA ARG A 166 -10.13 15.06 0.54
C ARG A 166 -9.42 15.82 -0.58
N LEU A 167 -8.26 16.41 -0.29
CA LEU A 167 -7.47 17.14 -1.28
C LEU A 167 -6.86 16.23 -2.34
N GLY A 168 -6.56 14.98 -1.98
CA GLY A 168 -6.13 13.94 -2.91
C GLY A 168 -7.20 13.51 -3.92
N GLY A 169 -8.48 13.66 -3.60
CA GLY A 169 -9.60 13.42 -4.52
C GLY A 169 -9.83 11.96 -4.92
N ARG A 170 -9.29 10.98 -4.18
CA ARG A 170 -9.41 9.53 -4.47
C ARG A 170 -10.48 8.82 -3.63
N CYS A 171 -11.19 9.56 -2.77
CA CYS A 171 -12.28 9.00 -1.95
C CYS A 171 -13.56 9.82 -2.16
N SER A 172 -14.43 9.34 -3.04
CA SER A 172 -15.75 9.94 -3.29
C SER A 172 -16.68 9.86 -2.08
N ALA A 173 -16.51 8.84 -1.22
CA ALA A 173 -17.31 8.64 -0.02
C ALA A 173 -17.15 9.78 1.02
N LEU A 174 -16.08 10.57 0.95
CA LEU A 174 -15.88 11.73 1.84
C LEU A 174 -16.94 12.82 1.65
N SER A 175 -17.47 13.00 0.44
CA SER A 175 -18.52 13.99 0.17
C SER A 175 -19.80 13.74 0.98
N ALA A 176 -20.08 12.47 1.32
CA ALA A 176 -21.23 12.08 2.12
C ALA A 176 -21.10 12.38 3.62
N LEU A 177 -19.90 12.72 4.11
CA LEU A 177 -19.66 12.97 5.53
C LEU A 177 -20.05 14.40 5.98
N GLY A 178 -20.13 15.36 5.05
CA GLY A 178 -20.53 16.73 5.33
C GLY A 178 -19.70 17.41 6.43
N ALA A 179 -20.35 18.25 7.25
CA ALA A 179 -19.69 19.01 8.32
C ALA A 179 -19.22 18.16 9.53
N SER A 180 -19.62 16.90 9.63
CA SER A 180 -19.21 16.02 10.74
C SER A 180 -17.74 15.56 10.66
N LEU A 181 -17.03 15.89 9.58
CA LEU A 181 -15.63 15.53 9.34
C LEU A 181 -14.65 15.96 10.46
N PHE A 182 -14.93 17.11 11.11
CA PHE A 182 -14.02 17.68 12.10
C PHE A 182 -14.11 17.06 13.50
N SER A 183 -15.13 16.24 13.76
CA SER A 183 -15.37 15.65 15.08
C SER A 183 -15.15 14.14 15.16
N ILE A 184 -14.76 13.51 14.05
CA ILE A 184 -14.59 12.06 13.94
C ILE A 184 -13.19 11.69 13.45
N LYS A 185 -12.78 10.47 13.80
CA LYS A 185 -11.62 9.78 13.20
C LYS A 185 -12.16 8.65 12.32
N PRO A 186 -12.19 8.85 11.00
CA PRO A 186 -12.72 7.82 10.10
C PRO A 186 -11.69 6.71 9.89
N CYS A 187 -12.21 5.49 9.79
CA CYS A 187 -11.48 4.36 9.24
C CYS A 187 -11.81 4.27 7.74
N ALA A 188 -10.83 4.54 6.90
CA ALA A 188 -10.91 4.35 5.46
C ALA A 188 -10.30 3.00 5.08
N GLY A 189 -10.86 2.31 4.09
CA GLY A 189 -10.30 1.03 3.63
C GLY A 189 -10.59 0.78 2.16
N MET A 190 -9.98 -0.29 1.64
CA MET A 190 -10.16 -0.71 0.25
C MET A 190 -11.33 -1.69 0.13
N VAL A 191 -12.28 -1.36 -0.72
CA VAL A 191 -13.42 -2.20 -1.07
C VAL A 191 -13.54 -2.21 -2.59
N ASP A 192 -13.33 -3.36 -3.22
CA ASP A 192 -13.40 -3.54 -4.68
C ASP A 192 -12.64 -2.46 -5.49
N GLY A 193 -11.44 -2.10 -5.03
CA GLY A 193 -10.58 -1.11 -5.69
C GLY A 193 -10.97 0.34 -5.42
N LYS A 194 -11.88 0.62 -4.49
CA LYS A 194 -12.27 1.98 -4.09
C LYS A 194 -11.92 2.23 -2.64
N ILE A 195 -11.64 3.48 -2.31
CA ILE A 195 -11.49 3.91 -0.92
C ILE A 195 -12.88 4.24 -0.37
N GLU A 196 -13.28 3.49 0.66
CA GLU A 196 -14.56 3.65 1.35
C GLU A 196 -14.35 3.98 2.84
N ILE A 197 -15.33 4.63 3.46
CA ILE A 197 -15.32 4.85 4.91
C ILE A 197 -16.02 3.67 5.59
N LEU A 198 -15.22 2.83 6.23
CA LEU A 198 -15.68 1.58 6.85
C LEU A 198 -16.30 1.81 8.22
N SER A 199 -15.72 2.72 9.00
CA SER A 199 -16.14 3.02 10.38
C SER A 199 -15.83 4.47 10.74
N LYS A 200 -16.47 4.95 11.80
CA LYS A 200 -16.29 6.30 12.33
C LYS A 200 -16.10 6.22 13.84
N TYR A 201 -14.99 6.75 14.31
CA TYR A 201 -14.65 6.76 15.74
C TYR A 201 -14.73 8.16 16.32
N LYS A 202 -14.97 8.25 17.63
CA LYS A 202 -14.94 9.51 18.39
C LYS A 202 -14.13 9.29 19.66
N GLY A 203 -13.29 10.24 20.01
CA GLY A 203 -12.50 10.17 21.24
C GLY A 203 -11.06 10.62 21.07
N LYS A 204 -10.25 10.40 22.09
CA LYS A 204 -8.81 10.66 22.04
C LYS A 204 -8.13 9.69 21.10
N THR A 205 -7.18 10.15 20.33
CA THR A 205 -6.50 9.37 19.27
C THR A 205 -5.97 8.02 19.80
N LYS A 206 -5.31 8.00 20.95
CA LYS A 206 -4.75 6.79 21.56
C LYS A 206 -5.84 5.73 21.85
N ASP A 207 -6.95 6.14 22.47
CA ASP A 207 -8.05 5.24 22.83
C ASP A 207 -8.74 4.68 21.58
N VAL A 208 -8.93 5.55 20.58
CA VAL A 208 -9.54 5.20 19.29
C VAL A 208 -8.67 4.22 18.50
N ARG A 209 -7.35 4.34 18.55
CA ARG A 209 -6.45 3.36 17.88
C ARG A 209 -6.58 1.97 18.50
N ILE A 210 -6.64 1.88 19.81
CA ILE A 210 -6.85 0.61 20.52
C ILE A 210 -8.20 0.01 20.12
N GLN A 211 -9.26 0.82 20.13
CA GLN A 211 -10.59 0.38 19.71
C GLN A 211 -10.59 -0.12 18.27
N TYR A 212 -9.99 0.63 17.34
CA TYR A 212 -9.91 0.27 15.92
C TYR A 212 -9.25 -1.10 15.72
N VAL A 213 -8.12 -1.37 16.39
CA VAL A 213 -7.42 -2.66 16.27
C VAL A 213 -8.26 -3.80 16.82
N ASN A 214 -8.90 -3.60 17.98
CA ASN A 214 -9.77 -4.60 18.59
C ASN A 214 -11.00 -4.89 17.71
N ASP A 215 -11.61 -3.86 17.14
CA ASP A 215 -12.76 -4.01 16.24
C ASP A 215 -12.38 -4.81 14.98
N LEU A 216 -11.19 -4.57 14.40
CA LEU A 216 -10.70 -5.36 13.27
C LEU A 216 -10.50 -6.84 13.63
N ILE A 217 -9.89 -7.12 14.78
CA ILE A 217 -9.69 -8.50 15.27
C ILE A 217 -11.05 -9.19 15.46
N ALA A 218 -12.00 -8.50 16.06
CA ALA A 218 -13.35 -9.03 16.30
C ALA A 218 -14.13 -9.26 14.99
N GLN A 219 -13.97 -8.36 14.01
CA GLN A 219 -14.63 -8.46 12.71
C GLN A 219 -14.11 -9.63 11.87
N TYR A 220 -12.83 -10.00 12.02
CA TYR A 220 -12.19 -11.04 11.22
C TYR A 220 -11.59 -12.17 12.10
N PRO A 221 -12.42 -12.94 12.83
CA PRO A 221 -11.93 -13.97 13.76
C PRO A 221 -11.17 -15.10 13.05
N TYR A 222 -11.46 -15.33 11.76
CA TYR A 222 -10.85 -16.38 10.92
C TYR A 222 -9.78 -15.84 9.96
N ALA A 223 -9.24 -14.63 10.23
CA ALA A 223 -8.16 -14.08 9.43
C ALA A 223 -6.95 -15.02 9.36
N ASP A 224 -6.23 -14.99 8.25
CA ASP A 224 -4.92 -15.62 8.14
C ASP A 224 -3.95 -14.92 9.09
N LYS A 225 -3.49 -15.66 10.10
CA LYS A 225 -2.59 -15.15 11.15
C LYS A 225 -1.10 -15.29 10.79
N SER A 226 -0.78 -15.65 9.55
CA SER A 226 0.62 -15.80 9.11
C SER A 226 1.37 -14.48 9.15
N ALA A 227 0.80 -13.41 8.61
CA ALA A 227 1.41 -12.08 8.56
C ALA A 227 0.38 -10.96 8.71
N VAL A 228 0.80 -9.84 9.31
CA VAL A 228 0.07 -8.58 9.38
C VAL A 228 1.05 -7.42 9.23
N PHE A 229 0.65 -6.42 8.45
CA PHE A 229 1.39 -5.17 8.33
C PHE A 229 0.74 -4.08 9.18
N ILE A 230 1.56 -3.33 9.92
CA ILE A 230 1.20 -2.09 10.60
C ILE A 230 1.86 -0.95 9.81
N TYR A 231 1.05 -0.10 9.20
CA TYR A 231 1.53 1.10 8.51
C TYR A 231 1.23 2.34 9.31
N HIS A 232 2.14 3.30 9.30
CA HIS A 232 1.92 4.53 10.05
C HIS A 232 2.55 5.76 9.38
N SER A 233 2.03 6.93 9.73
CA SER A 233 2.54 8.24 9.30
C SER A 233 3.02 9.03 10.51
N GLY A 234 4.12 8.57 11.15
CA GLY A 234 4.68 9.25 12.32
C GLY A 234 3.86 9.01 13.60
N VAL A 235 3.35 7.80 13.82
CA VAL A 235 2.75 7.38 15.09
C VAL A 235 3.86 7.08 16.10
N ASP A 236 3.61 7.37 17.37
CA ASP A 236 4.55 7.18 18.45
C ASP A 236 4.95 5.70 18.62
N GLY A 237 6.22 5.45 18.93
CA GLY A 237 6.75 4.09 19.06
C GLY A 237 6.06 3.27 20.16
N GLU A 238 5.65 3.89 21.28
CA GLU A 238 4.90 3.23 22.35
C GLU A 238 3.51 2.75 21.84
N GLU A 239 2.84 3.57 21.04
CA GLU A 239 1.53 3.21 20.46
C GLU A 239 1.67 2.12 19.38
N LEU A 240 2.75 2.13 18.59
CA LEU A 240 3.05 1.08 17.62
C LEU A 240 3.32 -0.26 18.33
N GLU A 241 4.12 -0.26 19.38
CA GLU A 241 4.39 -1.49 20.13
C GLU A 241 3.12 -2.02 20.84
N SER A 242 2.27 -1.13 21.35
CA SER A 242 0.96 -1.51 21.90
C SER A 242 0.08 -2.18 20.84
N THR A 243 0.05 -1.62 19.61
CA THR A 243 -0.66 -2.21 18.47
C THR A 243 -0.10 -3.58 18.10
N ALA A 244 1.23 -3.69 18.00
CA ALA A 244 1.91 -4.94 17.67
C ALA A 244 1.66 -6.02 18.74
N LYS A 245 1.67 -5.63 20.03
CA LYS A 245 1.36 -6.52 21.14
C LYS A 245 -0.06 -7.07 21.03
N THR A 246 -1.05 -6.22 20.80
CA THR A 246 -2.47 -6.62 20.63
C THR A 246 -2.64 -7.61 19.48
N LEU A 247 -1.98 -7.37 18.35
CA LEU A 247 -2.02 -8.27 17.20
C LEU A 247 -1.31 -9.61 17.48
N ARG A 248 -0.20 -9.58 18.23
CA ARG A 248 0.51 -10.80 18.67
C ARG A 248 -0.36 -11.65 19.60
N GLU A 249 -1.04 -11.01 20.55
CA GLU A 249 -1.99 -11.66 21.45
C GLU A 249 -3.21 -12.24 20.70
N ALA A 250 -3.61 -11.61 19.59
CA ALA A 250 -4.62 -12.13 18.67
C ALA A 250 -4.12 -13.30 17.81
N GLY A 251 -2.83 -13.70 17.92
CA GLY A 251 -2.25 -14.85 17.27
C GLY A 251 -1.53 -14.60 15.95
N PHE A 252 -1.33 -13.34 15.52
CA PHE A 252 -0.51 -13.06 14.32
C PHE A 252 0.95 -13.41 14.59
N LYS A 253 1.55 -14.19 13.66
CA LYS A 253 2.90 -14.74 13.79
C LYS A 253 3.98 -13.76 13.37
N GLN A 254 3.80 -13.15 12.20
CA GLN A 254 4.71 -12.14 11.67
C GLN A 254 4.03 -10.78 11.67
N ILE A 255 4.63 -9.83 12.36
CA ILE A 255 4.16 -8.45 12.44
C ILE A 255 5.22 -7.55 11.84
N ILE A 256 4.89 -6.91 10.73
CA ILE A 256 5.78 -6.02 10.00
C ILE A 256 5.28 -4.58 10.19
N THR A 257 6.11 -3.73 10.79
CA THR A 257 5.81 -2.31 10.96
C THR A 257 6.59 -1.50 9.94
N ALA A 258 5.92 -0.60 9.23
CA ALA A 258 6.51 0.25 8.21
C ALA A 258 5.92 1.67 8.24
N GLU A 259 6.74 2.66 7.94
CA GLU A 259 6.25 4.01 7.65
C GLU A 259 5.60 4.05 6.27
N ASN A 260 4.51 4.81 6.13
CA ASN A 260 3.94 5.10 4.82
C ASN A 260 4.95 5.88 3.96
N GLY A 261 5.12 5.44 2.72
CA GLY A 261 5.88 6.15 1.68
C GLY A 261 5.20 7.47 1.31
N SER A 262 5.81 8.22 0.39
CA SER A 262 5.29 9.53 0.01
C SER A 262 3.92 9.48 -0.67
N ILE A 263 3.65 8.41 -1.45
CA ILE A 263 2.39 8.24 -2.17
C ILE A 263 1.21 8.10 -1.20
N ILE A 264 1.34 7.24 -0.20
CA ILE A 264 0.28 7.02 0.79
C ILE A 264 0.19 8.20 1.76
N SER A 265 1.32 8.79 2.18
CA SER A 265 1.35 9.95 3.07
C SER A 265 0.62 11.17 2.50
N LEU A 266 0.64 11.36 1.18
CA LEU A 266 -0.12 12.42 0.49
C LEU A 266 -1.65 12.27 0.59
N HIS A 267 -2.13 11.11 1.06
CA HIS A 267 -3.56 10.81 1.18
C HIS A 267 -3.99 10.36 2.58
N SER A 268 -3.05 9.95 3.45
CA SER A 268 -3.39 9.40 4.78
C SER A 268 -3.33 10.42 5.92
N ALA A 269 -2.67 11.55 5.74
CA ALA A 269 -2.36 12.54 6.77
C ALA A 269 -1.36 12.06 7.86
N PRO A 270 -0.73 13.00 8.60
CA PRO A 270 0.11 12.66 9.75
C PRO A 270 -0.66 11.86 10.81
N LYS A 271 0.05 11.03 11.56
CA LYS A 271 -0.46 10.21 12.67
C LYS A 271 -1.54 9.18 12.31
N SER A 272 -1.73 8.89 11.02
CA SER A 272 -2.58 7.79 10.57
C SER A 272 -1.95 6.44 10.89
N LEU A 273 -2.81 5.45 11.20
CA LEU A 273 -2.42 4.07 11.51
C LEU A 273 -3.21 3.09 10.63
N GLY A 274 -2.54 2.24 9.90
CA GLY A 274 -3.15 1.16 9.10
C GLY A 274 -2.82 -0.22 9.66
N VAL A 275 -3.78 -1.14 9.58
CA VAL A 275 -3.58 -2.56 9.89
C VAL A 275 -4.10 -3.37 8.72
N HIS A 276 -3.20 -4.17 8.11
CA HIS A 276 -3.47 -4.88 6.86
C HIS A 276 -3.11 -6.36 7.00
N PHE A 277 -4.05 -7.23 6.64
CA PHE A 277 -3.92 -8.69 6.73
C PHE A 277 -4.78 -9.39 5.68
N MET A 278 -4.74 -10.71 5.63
CA MET A 278 -5.62 -11.53 4.76
C MET A 278 -6.73 -12.20 5.58
N ALA A 279 -7.97 -12.24 5.01
CA ALA A 279 -9.13 -12.90 5.62
C ALA A 279 -10.13 -13.42 4.57
#